data_07733fd9daac20ee4c8f83c3f74a8527
#
_entry.id   07733fd9daac20ee4c8f83c3f74a8527
#
_cell.length_a   1.000
_cell.length_b   1.000
_cell.length_c   1.000
_cell.angle_alpha   90.00
_cell.angle_beta   90.00
_cell.angle_gamma   90.00
#
_symmetry.space_group_name_H-M   'P 1'
#
loop_
_entity.id
_entity.type
_entity.pdbx_description
1 polymer ?
#
loop_
_entity_poly.entity_id
_entity_poly.type
_entity_poly.pdbx_seq_one_letter_code
_entity_poly.pdbx_strand_id
1 'polypeptide(L)'
;MKIIRNRPSKPELGASALHQELPPPPPWVVLLVDDEPDVLSVTRLALKNFSYEGRSLHFLEARSAAEARELLATETEEVALALID
;
A
#
# COMPACT_ATOMS: atom_id res chain seq x y z
N MET A 1 6.93 5.11 -15.12
CA MET A 1 6.67 4.77 -13.69
C MET A 1 7.34 3.47 -13.33
N LYS A 2 8.10 3.48 -12.28
CA LYS A 2 8.74 2.28 -11.77
C LYS A 2 7.88 1.63 -10.71
N ILE A 3 7.83 0.31 -10.73
CA ILE A 3 7.06 -0.45 -9.74
C ILE A 3 8.05 -1.23 -8.88
N ILE A 4 8.01 -0.97 -7.59
CA ILE A 4 8.86 -1.65 -6.62
C ILE A 4 7.95 -2.44 -5.68
N ARG A 5 8.17 -3.75 -5.64
CA ARG A 5 7.41 -4.64 -4.78
C ARG A 5 8.21 -5.04 -3.57
N ASN A 6 7.58 -4.94 -2.44
CA ASN A 6 8.11 -5.49 -1.21
C ASN A 6 7.06 -6.46 -0.65
N ARG A 7 7.37 -7.75 -0.63
CA ARG A 7 6.45 -8.75 -0.10
C ARG A 7 6.79 -9.02 1.35
N PRO A 8 5.95 -8.55 2.27
CA PRO A 8 6.12 -8.93 3.65
C PRO A 8 5.84 -10.42 3.84
N SER A 9 6.49 -11.03 4.80
CA SER A 9 6.21 -12.40 5.16
C SER A 9 4.78 -12.50 5.69
N LYS A 10 4.02 -13.45 5.16
CA LYS A 10 2.67 -13.68 5.66
C LYS A 10 2.74 -14.57 6.87
N PRO A 11 2.09 -14.18 7.97
CA PRO A 11 1.93 -15.10 9.08
C PRO A 11 1.06 -16.27 8.63
N GLU A 12 1.41 -17.47 9.05
CA GLU A 12 0.56 -18.61 8.80
C GLU A 12 -0.61 -18.59 9.77
N LEU A 13 -1.80 -18.64 9.20
CA LEU A 13 -3.00 -18.76 9.99
C LEU A 13 -3.30 -20.23 10.23
N GLY A 14 -3.45 -20.61 11.49
CA GLY A 14 -3.85 -21.95 11.83
C GLY A 14 -5.26 -22.26 11.34
N ALA A 15 -5.56 -23.54 11.17
CA ALA A 15 -6.86 -23.96 10.69
C ALA A 15 -8.01 -23.48 11.59
N SER A 16 -7.76 -23.33 12.87
CA SER A 16 -8.77 -22.86 13.83
C SER A 16 -9.25 -21.44 13.52
N ALA A 17 -8.44 -20.64 12.83
CA ALA A 17 -8.84 -19.29 12.47
C ALA A 17 -9.99 -19.28 11.47
N LEU A 18 -10.20 -20.37 10.74
CA LEU A 18 -11.24 -20.46 9.74
C LEU A 18 -12.65 -20.42 10.30
N HIS A 19 -12.81 -20.72 11.59
CA HIS A 19 -14.11 -20.79 12.23
C HIS A 19 -14.43 -19.56 13.08
N GLN A 20 -13.56 -18.58 13.06
CA GLN A 20 -13.75 -17.36 13.83
C GLN A 20 -14.05 -16.20 12.91
N GLU A 21 -14.89 -15.29 13.39
CA GLU A 21 -15.04 -14.02 12.72
C GLU A 21 -13.75 -13.25 12.88
N LEU A 22 -12.96 -13.22 11.84
CA LEU A 22 -11.74 -12.45 11.84
C LEU A 22 -12.05 -11.04 11.39
N PRO A 23 -11.39 -10.04 11.97
CA PRO A 23 -11.49 -8.69 11.42
C PRO A 23 -10.99 -8.70 9.97
N PRO A 24 -11.46 -7.78 9.13
CA PRO A 24 -10.94 -7.70 7.77
C PRO A 24 -9.43 -7.53 7.82
N PRO A 25 -8.68 -8.14 6.89
CA PRO A 25 -7.23 -7.98 6.87
C PRO A 25 -6.87 -6.51 6.64
N PRO A 26 -5.75 -6.05 7.21
CA PRO A 26 -5.34 -4.67 7.01
C PRO A 26 -5.05 -4.39 5.53
N PRO A 27 -5.25 -3.15 5.07
CA PRO A 27 -4.97 -2.84 3.67
C PRO A 27 -3.49 -2.95 3.35
N TRP A 28 -3.20 -3.17 2.07
CA TRP A 28 -1.83 -3.06 1.58
C TRP A 28 -1.46 -1.58 1.53
N VAL A 29 -0.29 -1.24 2.05
CA VAL A 29 0.19 0.13 1.98
C VAL A 29 0.92 0.33 0.65
N VAL A 30 0.46 1.29 -0.14
CA VAL A 30 1.00 1.58 -1.46
C VAL A 30 1.53 3.02 -1.46
N LEU A 31 2.79 3.18 -1.79
CA LEU A 31 3.41 4.50 -1.88
C LEU A 31 3.36 4.99 -3.32
N LEU A 32 2.79 6.16 -3.52
CA LEU A 32 2.76 6.83 -4.82
C LEU A 32 3.72 8.01 -4.77
N VAL A 33 4.67 8.06 -5.69
CA VAL A 33 5.65 9.16 -5.76
C VAL A 33 5.60 9.77 -7.16
N ASP A 34 5.18 11.01 -7.23
CA ASP A 34 5.13 11.76 -8.49
C ASP A 34 5.11 13.24 -8.16
N ASP A 35 5.84 14.05 -8.91
CA ASP A 35 5.88 15.49 -8.68
C ASP A 35 4.63 16.20 -9.21
N GLU A 36 3.79 15.51 -9.96
CA GLU A 36 2.54 16.07 -10.46
C GLU A 36 1.36 15.57 -9.62
N PRO A 37 0.72 16.46 -8.85
CA PRO A 37 -0.40 16.05 -7.99
C PRO A 37 -1.59 15.48 -8.78
N ASP A 38 -1.78 15.91 -10.02
CA ASP A 38 -2.84 15.37 -10.87
C ASP A 38 -2.62 13.90 -11.16
N VAL A 39 -1.37 13.49 -11.37
CA VAL A 39 -1.02 12.08 -11.61
C VAL A 39 -1.31 11.26 -10.36
N LEU A 40 -0.96 11.77 -9.19
CA LEU A 40 -1.27 11.09 -7.93
C LEU A 40 -2.77 10.89 -7.76
N SER A 41 -3.55 11.92 -8.04
CA SER A 41 -5.00 11.85 -7.92
C SER A 41 -5.62 10.86 -8.89
N VAL A 42 -5.18 10.86 -10.14
CA VAL A 42 -5.68 9.94 -11.16
C VAL A 42 -5.33 8.50 -10.80
N THR A 43 -4.11 8.27 -10.35
CA THR A 43 -3.67 6.92 -9.97
C THR A 43 -4.48 6.41 -8.78
N ARG A 44 -4.66 7.23 -7.76
CA ARG A 44 -5.45 6.85 -6.60
C ARG A 44 -6.90 6.56 -6.99
N LEU A 45 -7.48 7.39 -7.85
CA LEU A 45 -8.86 7.22 -8.30
C LEU A 45 -9.02 5.92 -9.10
N ALA A 46 -8.05 5.63 -9.96
CA ALA A 46 -8.08 4.42 -10.78
C ALA A 46 -8.02 3.14 -9.93
N LEU A 47 -7.32 3.21 -8.80
CA LEU A 47 -7.07 2.04 -7.97
C LEU A 47 -7.94 1.99 -6.70
N LYS A 48 -8.84 2.95 -6.52
CA LYS A 48 -9.54 3.08 -5.23
C LYS A 48 -10.42 1.88 -4.88
N ASN A 49 -10.94 1.17 -5.87
CA ASN A 49 -11.76 -0.01 -5.65
C ASN A 49 -11.01 -1.31 -5.88
N PHE A 50 -9.72 -1.21 -6.12
CA PHE A 50 -8.89 -2.37 -6.35
C PHE A 50 -8.64 -3.09 -5.03
N SER A 51 -8.62 -4.43 -5.10
CA SER A 51 -8.21 -5.24 -3.95
C SER A 51 -7.33 -6.37 -4.45
N TYR A 52 -6.46 -6.84 -3.58
CA TYR A 52 -5.57 -7.95 -3.89
C TYR A 52 -5.53 -8.89 -2.69
N GLU A 53 -5.78 -10.14 -2.93
CA GLU A 53 -5.84 -11.15 -1.86
C GLU A 53 -6.82 -10.75 -0.73
N GLY A 54 -7.95 -10.17 -1.11
CA GLY A 54 -8.97 -9.76 -0.15
C GLY A 54 -8.62 -8.52 0.66
N ARG A 55 -7.55 -7.82 0.32
CA ARG A 55 -7.10 -6.62 1.02
C ARG A 55 -7.22 -5.41 0.11
N SER A 56 -7.79 -4.35 0.65
CA SER A 56 -7.86 -3.08 -0.06
C SER A 56 -6.49 -2.40 -0.08
N LEU A 57 -6.43 -1.23 -0.72
CA LEU A 57 -5.19 -0.47 -0.79
C LEU A 57 -5.31 0.79 0.05
N HIS A 58 -4.25 1.10 0.77
CA HIS A 58 -4.09 2.36 1.49
C HIS A 58 -2.95 3.13 0.86
N PHE A 59 -3.22 4.34 0.37
CA PHE A 59 -2.24 5.10 -0.38
C PHE A 59 -1.52 6.12 0.47
N LEU A 60 -0.21 6.14 0.35
CA LEU A 60 0.64 7.22 0.83
C LEU A 60 1.11 7.97 -0.39
N GLU A 61 1.05 9.28 -0.36
CA GLU A 61 1.41 10.10 -1.51
C GLU A 61 2.60 10.99 -1.17
N ALA A 62 3.57 11.00 -2.05
CA ALA A 62 4.73 11.87 -1.94
C ALA A 62 4.98 12.54 -3.29
N ARG A 63 5.39 13.79 -3.26
CA ARG A 63 5.63 14.57 -4.47
C ARG A 63 7.11 14.60 -4.84
N SER A 64 7.95 14.04 -4.01
CA SER A 64 9.39 13.98 -4.22
C SER A 64 9.98 12.82 -3.45
N ALA A 65 11.22 12.47 -3.80
CA ALA A 65 11.94 11.43 -3.07
C ALA A 65 12.17 11.83 -1.61
N ALA A 66 12.36 13.12 -1.34
CA ALA A 66 12.54 13.61 0.02
C ALA A 66 11.27 13.40 0.85
N GLU A 67 10.11 13.75 0.31
CA GLU A 67 8.84 13.50 0.99
C GLU A 67 8.60 12.01 1.20
N ALA A 68 8.94 11.19 0.21
CA ALA A 68 8.80 9.75 0.33
C ALA A 68 9.64 9.21 1.49
N ARG A 69 10.86 9.68 1.63
CA ARG A 69 11.72 9.26 2.72
C ARG A 69 11.17 9.69 4.08
N GLU A 70 10.61 10.90 4.17
CA GLU A 70 9.97 11.35 5.40
C GLU A 70 8.78 10.51 5.78
N LEU A 71 7.93 10.19 4.81
CA LEU A 71 6.79 9.32 5.04
C LEU A 71 7.22 7.94 5.52
N LEU A 72 8.23 7.37 4.88
CA LEU A 72 8.71 6.05 5.26
C LEU A 72 9.34 6.05 6.65
N ALA A 73 9.93 7.15 7.06
CA ALA A 73 10.53 7.27 8.39
C ALA A 73 9.48 7.33 9.50
N THR A 74 8.29 7.84 9.20
CA THR A 74 7.21 7.98 10.19
C THR A 74 6.14 6.91 10.07
N GLU A 75 6.13 6.18 8.96
CA GLU A 75 5.12 5.14 8.74
C GLU A 75 5.45 3.90 9.55
N THR A 76 4.46 3.38 10.28
CA THR A 76 4.64 2.19 11.09
C THR A 76 4.28 0.91 10.35
N GLU A 77 3.55 1.02 9.25
CA GLU A 77 3.17 -0.14 8.46
C GLU A 77 4.14 -0.35 7.32
N GLU A 78 4.32 -1.60 6.95
CA GLU A 78 5.23 -1.95 5.87
C GLU A 78 4.63 -1.58 4.51
N VAL A 79 5.40 -0.88 3.69
CA VAL A 79 4.98 -0.53 2.33
C VAL A 79 5.14 -1.76 1.45
N ALA A 80 4.03 -2.21 0.87
CA ALA A 80 4.02 -3.41 0.04
C ALA A 80 4.38 -3.11 -1.41
N LEU A 81 4.11 -1.90 -1.89
CA LEU A 81 4.30 -1.52 -3.28
C LEU A 81 4.58 -0.04 -3.37
N ALA A 82 5.52 0.34 -4.21
CA ALA A 82 5.77 1.75 -4.52
C ALA A 82 5.68 1.96 -6.02
N LEU A 83 4.91 2.96 -6.43
CA LEU A 83 4.82 3.41 -7.82
C LEU A 83 5.56 4.74 -7.89
N ILE A 84 6.68 4.75 -8.61
CA ILE A 84 7.58 5.89 -8.66
C ILE A 84 7.77 6.32 -10.09
N ASP A 85 7.53 7.57 -10.35
CA ASP A 85 7.79 8.16 -11.65
C ASP A 85 9.15 8.84 -11.67
#